data_d11ba70aebcdad8354e3b14bc2ae69e3
#
_entry.id   d11ba70aebcdad8354e3b14bc2ae69e3
#
_cell.length_a   1.000
_cell.length_b   1.000
_cell.length_c   1.000
_cell.angle_alpha   90.00
_cell.angle_beta   90.00
_cell.angle_gamma   90.00
#
_symmetry.space_group_name_H-M   'P 1'
#
loop_
_entity.id
_entity.type
_entity.pdbx_description
1 polymer ?
#
loop_
_entity_poly.entity_id
_entity_poly.type
_entity_poly.pdbx_seq_one_letter_code
_entity_poly.pdbx_strand_id
1 'polypeptide(L)'
;MIYINFYYQIIHIIIKLIHKGVWTMSFTFKRIDHIQLAAPKGCEEEARSFFTGILGLKEIEKPPLLKKKGGVWFELGSYQIHIGVEEPFSPAKKAHPAFEVEDLEALKMHLTDQQVSFKVDTELPGANRIYINDPFGNRIEILEWI
;
A
#
# COMPACT_ATOMS: atom_id res chain seq x y z
N MET A 1 -20.81 45.96 -41.49
CA MET A 1 -19.81 44.85 -41.58
C MET A 1 -18.77 44.82 -40.46
N ILE A 2 -18.74 45.75 -39.50
CA ILE A 2 -17.75 45.84 -38.39
C ILE A 2 -18.24 45.12 -37.13
N TYR A 3 -19.55 44.96 -36.93
CA TYR A 3 -20.09 44.33 -35.69
C TYR A 3 -19.94 42.78 -35.63
N ILE A 4 -19.91 42.12 -36.79
CA ILE A 4 -19.79 40.65 -36.86
C ILE A 4 -18.39 40.19 -36.39
N ASN A 5 -17.36 40.96 -36.68
CA ASN A 5 -15.97 40.63 -36.34
C ASN A 5 -15.69 40.75 -34.82
N PHE A 6 -16.39 41.64 -34.12
CA PHE A 6 -16.24 41.83 -32.68
C PHE A 6 -16.87 40.69 -31.90
N TYR A 7 -18.02 40.16 -32.33
CA TYR A 7 -18.66 39.01 -31.71
C TYR A 7 -17.83 37.72 -31.86
N TYR A 8 -17.22 37.51 -33.03
CA TYR A 8 -16.32 36.36 -33.24
C TYR A 8 -15.07 36.42 -32.38
N GLN A 9 -14.52 37.59 -32.17
CA GLN A 9 -13.36 37.79 -31.29
C GLN A 9 -13.72 37.50 -29.80
N ILE A 10 -14.87 37.99 -29.33
CA ILE A 10 -15.32 37.75 -27.94
C ILE A 10 -15.65 36.27 -27.72
N ILE A 11 -16.32 35.59 -28.64
CA ILE A 11 -16.63 34.17 -28.56
C ILE A 11 -15.33 33.35 -28.56
N HIS A 12 -14.33 33.71 -29.34
CA HIS A 12 -13.03 33.03 -29.38
C HIS A 12 -12.24 33.22 -28.05
N ILE A 13 -12.35 34.38 -27.43
CA ILE A 13 -11.75 34.65 -26.12
C ILE A 13 -12.50 33.88 -25.03
N ILE A 14 -13.83 33.85 -25.08
CA ILE A 14 -14.63 33.09 -24.10
C ILE A 14 -14.38 31.60 -24.24
N ILE A 15 -14.31 31.04 -25.44
CA ILE A 15 -13.96 29.64 -25.69
C ILE A 15 -12.55 29.33 -25.19
N LYS A 16 -11.57 30.22 -25.41
CA LYS A 16 -10.21 30.05 -24.86
C LYS A 16 -10.15 30.15 -23.32
N LEU A 17 -11.03 30.93 -22.70
CA LEU A 17 -11.11 31.04 -21.23
C LEU A 17 -11.83 29.83 -20.65
N ILE A 18 -12.85 29.27 -21.29
CA ILE A 18 -13.52 28.04 -20.89
C ILE A 18 -12.57 26.82 -21.03
N HIS A 19 -11.74 26.78 -22.11
CA HIS A 19 -10.74 25.71 -22.27
C HIS A 19 -9.56 25.82 -21.29
N LYS A 20 -9.32 26.97 -20.67
CA LYS A 20 -8.28 27.10 -19.61
C LYS A 20 -8.72 26.54 -18.26
N GLY A 21 -9.98 26.16 -18.07
CA GLY A 21 -10.51 25.60 -16.82
C GLY A 21 -10.56 24.06 -16.77
N VAL A 22 -10.35 23.38 -17.91
CA VAL A 22 -10.24 21.91 -17.91
C VAL A 22 -8.77 21.55 -17.79
N TRP A 23 -8.32 21.28 -16.55
CA TRP A 23 -7.03 20.67 -16.28
C TRP A 23 -7.09 19.23 -16.81
N THR A 24 -6.76 19.03 -18.09
CA THR A 24 -6.50 17.69 -18.62
C THR A 24 -5.15 17.26 -18.07
N MET A 25 -5.17 16.43 -17.02
CA MET A 25 -3.94 15.81 -16.55
C MET A 25 -3.35 14.97 -17.68
N SER A 26 -2.08 15.21 -18.00
CA SER A 26 -1.35 14.48 -19.04
C SER A 26 -0.82 13.13 -18.55
N PHE A 27 -1.17 12.71 -17.32
CA PHE A 27 -0.75 11.45 -16.70
C PHE A 27 -1.93 10.71 -16.11
N THR A 28 -1.78 9.38 -15.99
CA THR A 28 -2.75 8.49 -15.34
C THR A 28 -2.02 7.54 -14.43
N PHE A 29 -2.47 7.44 -13.17
CA PHE A 29 -2.00 6.38 -12.27
C PHE A 29 -2.48 5.03 -12.79
N LYS A 30 -1.59 4.05 -12.88
CA LYS A 30 -1.93 2.70 -13.36
C LYS A 30 -2.36 1.78 -12.24
N ARG A 31 -1.61 1.77 -11.13
CA ARG A 31 -1.82 0.88 -9.98
C ARG A 31 -0.94 1.31 -8.80
N ILE A 32 -1.17 0.71 -7.66
CA ILE A 32 -0.17 0.63 -6.59
C ILE A 32 0.88 -0.38 -7.05
N ASP A 33 2.17 -0.02 -7.01
CA ASP A 33 3.27 -0.90 -7.37
C ASP A 33 3.71 -1.75 -6.18
N HIS A 34 4.02 -1.10 -5.07
CA HIS A 34 4.41 -1.75 -3.82
C HIS A 34 3.97 -0.94 -2.60
N ILE A 35 4.00 -1.59 -1.45
CA ILE A 35 3.84 -0.98 -0.13
C ILE A 35 5.14 -1.18 0.63
N GLN A 36 5.67 -0.12 1.26
CA GLN A 36 6.84 -0.21 2.11
C GLN A 36 6.49 0.00 3.57
N LEU A 37 6.92 -0.93 4.42
CA LEU A 37 6.93 -0.81 5.87
C LEU A 37 8.34 -0.48 6.33
N ALA A 38 8.46 0.39 7.31
CA ALA A 38 9.74 0.71 7.92
C ALA A 38 10.13 -0.34 8.98
N ALA A 39 11.43 -0.55 9.16
CA ALA A 39 11.97 -1.44 10.18
C ALA A 39 13.35 -0.94 10.64
N PRO A 40 13.83 -1.33 11.82
CA PRO A 40 15.15 -0.96 12.30
C PRO A 40 16.24 -1.65 11.47
N LYS A 41 17.46 -1.15 11.58
CA LYS A 41 18.63 -1.78 10.97
C LYS A 41 18.85 -3.19 11.49
N GLY A 42 19.19 -4.13 10.60
CA GLY A 42 19.38 -5.54 10.93
C GLY A 42 18.08 -6.34 11.01
N CYS A 43 16.98 -5.80 10.47
CA CYS A 43 15.63 -6.39 10.49
C CYS A 43 15.45 -7.63 9.61
N GLU A 44 16.42 -7.98 8.74
CA GLU A 44 16.21 -8.88 7.61
C GLU A 44 15.76 -10.29 8.03
N GLU A 45 16.42 -10.90 9.03
CA GLU A 45 16.09 -12.27 9.47
C GLU A 45 14.73 -12.34 10.17
N GLU A 46 14.43 -11.34 10.99
CA GLU A 46 13.15 -11.27 11.67
C GLU A 46 11.99 -11.00 10.71
N ALA A 47 12.24 -10.16 9.69
CA ALA A 47 11.30 -9.96 8.60
C ALA A 47 11.04 -11.24 7.80
N ARG A 48 12.09 -12.04 7.46
CA ARG A 48 11.94 -13.33 6.79
C ARG A 48 11.14 -14.31 7.62
N SER A 49 11.46 -14.42 8.90
CA SER A 49 10.74 -15.31 9.82
C SER A 49 9.25 -14.99 9.87
N PHE A 50 8.88 -13.72 9.83
CA PHE A 50 7.48 -13.30 9.87
C PHE A 50 6.82 -13.37 8.50
N PHE A 51 7.34 -12.63 7.49
CA PHE A 51 6.66 -12.50 6.21
C PHE A 51 6.71 -13.78 5.37
N THR A 52 7.82 -14.52 5.39
CA THR A 52 7.91 -15.82 4.72
C THR A 52 7.48 -16.95 5.64
N GLY A 53 7.99 -17.02 6.88
CA GLY A 53 7.76 -18.15 7.76
C GLY A 53 6.33 -18.23 8.29
N ILE A 54 5.72 -17.10 8.65
CA ILE A 54 4.36 -17.06 9.20
C ILE A 54 3.32 -16.72 8.12
N LEU A 55 3.53 -15.63 7.36
CA LEU A 55 2.55 -15.20 6.36
C LEU A 55 2.67 -15.91 5.01
N GLY A 56 3.69 -16.74 4.80
CA GLY A 56 3.87 -17.54 3.58
C GLY A 56 4.26 -16.73 2.35
N LEU A 57 4.68 -15.47 2.50
CA LEU A 57 5.07 -14.63 1.38
C LEU A 57 6.44 -15.06 0.83
N LYS A 58 6.58 -15.02 -0.49
CA LYS A 58 7.83 -15.36 -1.16
C LYS A 58 8.78 -14.17 -1.17
N GLU A 59 10.00 -14.35 -0.64
CA GLU A 59 11.05 -13.33 -0.79
C GLU A 59 11.45 -13.17 -2.26
N ILE A 60 11.62 -11.93 -2.69
CA ILE A 60 12.08 -11.56 -4.03
C ILE A 60 13.41 -10.79 -3.96
N GLU A 61 14.20 -10.94 -5.00
CA GLU A 61 15.53 -10.36 -5.02
C GLU A 61 15.48 -8.83 -5.21
N LYS A 62 16.18 -8.11 -4.34
CA LYS A 62 16.36 -6.66 -4.49
C LYS A 62 17.37 -6.36 -5.59
N PRO A 63 17.17 -5.29 -6.38
CA PRO A 63 18.17 -4.80 -7.30
C PRO A 63 19.54 -4.58 -6.61
N PRO A 64 20.67 -4.94 -7.25
CA PRO A 64 22.00 -4.90 -6.62
C PRO A 64 22.35 -3.55 -5.97
N LEU A 65 21.96 -2.44 -6.60
CA LEU A 65 22.19 -1.09 -6.07
C LEU A 65 21.42 -0.80 -4.77
N LEU A 66 20.29 -1.47 -4.55
CA LEU A 66 19.45 -1.28 -3.38
C LEU A 66 19.79 -2.23 -2.22
N LYS A 67 20.55 -3.33 -2.50
CA LYS A 67 20.97 -4.28 -1.44
C LYS A 67 21.73 -3.59 -0.31
N LYS A 68 22.55 -2.57 -0.63
CA LYS A 68 23.34 -1.81 0.35
C LYS A 68 22.50 -1.03 1.38
N LYS A 69 21.22 -0.77 1.08
CA LYS A 69 20.30 -0.04 1.97
C LYS A 69 19.68 -0.91 3.06
N GLY A 70 19.98 -2.22 3.08
CA GLY A 70 19.33 -3.17 4.00
C GLY A 70 17.87 -3.43 3.65
N GLY A 71 17.20 -4.24 4.51
CA GLY A 71 15.82 -4.64 4.32
C GLY A 71 15.60 -5.71 3.25
N VAL A 72 14.38 -6.22 3.16
CA VAL A 72 13.99 -7.35 2.30
C VAL A 72 12.67 -7.05 1.58
N TRP A 73 12.44 -7.73 0.45
CA TRP A 73 11.24 -7.58 -0.36
C TRP A 73 10.50 -8.91 -0.51
N PHE A 74 9.18 -8.84 -0.53
CA PHE A 74 8.31 -10.00 -0.66
C PHE A 74 7.25 -9.78 -1.74
N GLU A 75 6.82 -10.87 -2.38
CA GLU A 75 5.70 -10.91 -3.31
C GLU A 75 4.39 -11.16 -2.54
N LEU A 76 3.34 -10.39 -2.86
CA LEU A 76 1.98 -10.56 -2.36
C LEU A 76 1.01 -10.44 -3.54
N GLY A 77 0.67 -11.58 -4.15
CA GLY A 77 -0.14 -11.60 -5.37
C GLY A 77 0.49 -10.78 -6.50
N SER A 78 -0.20 -9.74 -6.97
CA SER A 78 0.31 -8.81 -8.00
C SER A 78 1.09 -7.61 -7.45
N TYR A 79 1.27 -7.52 -6.14
CA TYR A 79 1.93 -6.43 -5.43
C TYR A 79 3.21 -6.90 -4.76
N GLN A 80 3.97 -5.97 -4.22
CA GLN A 80 5.15 -6.26 -3.42
C GLN A 80 5.06 -5.58 -2.07
N ILE A 81 5.60 -6.24 -1.04
CA ILE A 81 5.81 -5.69 0.29
C ILE A 81 7.30 -5.50 0.48
N HIS A 82 7.71 -4.26 0.71
CA HIS A 82 9.10 -3.91 0.97
C HIS A 82 9.26 -3.61 2.45
N ILE A 83 10.26 -4.22 3.09
CA ILE A 83 10.70 -3.84 4.42
C ILE A 83 11.94 -2.98 4.23
N GLY A 84 11.83 -1.70 4.58
CA GLY A 84 12.89 -0.71 4.41
C GLY A 84 13.49 -0.26 5.74
N VAL A 85 14.81 -0.16 5.81
CA VAL A 85 15.50 0.30 7.02
C VAL A 85 15.28 1.80 7.23
N GLU A 86 14.91 2.17 8.46
CA GLU A 86 14.75 3.56 8.92
C GLU A 86 15.51 3.76 10.24
N GLU A 87 16.30 4.82 10.34
CA GLU A 87 17.04 5.18 11.55
C GLU A 87 16.92 6.69 11.83
N PRO A 88 16.37 7.12 13.00
CA PRO A 88 15.75 6.28 14.04
C PRO A 88 14.41 5.70 13.59
N PHE A 89 14.14 4.44 13.96
CA PHE A 89 12.90 3.75 13.63
C PHE A 89 11.82 3.99 14.67
N SER A 90 10.56 4.17 14.21
CA SER A 90 9.36 4.12 15.04
C SER A 90 8.18 3.63 14.19
N PRO A 91 7.44 2.59 14.63
CA PRO A 91 6.31 2.09 13.86
C PRO A 91 5.19 3.11 13.76
N ALA A 92 4.52 3.16 12.61
CA ALA A 92 3.34 4.01 12.41
C ALA A 92 2.18 3.50 13.26
N LYS A 93 1.59 4.39 14.10
CA LYS A 93 0.50 4.00 15.01
C LYS A 93 -0.87 3.90 14.32
N LYS A 94 -1.06 4.60 13.22
CA LYS A 94 -2.35 4.68 12.50
C LYS A 94 -2.25 4.21 11.06
N ALA A 95 -1.23 4.62 10.32
CA ALA A 95 -1.01 4.18 8.95
C ALA A 95 -0.71 2.69 8.91
N HIS A 96 -1.36 1.96 8.00
CA HIS A 96 -1.19 0.52 7.83
C HIS A 96 -1.64 0.09 6.42
N PRO A 97 -1.06 -0.97 5.85
CA PRO A 97 -1.61 -1.65 4.70
C PRO A 97 -2.79 -2.52 5.09
N ALA A 98 -3.68 -2.80 4.12
CA ALA A 98 -4.72 -3.80 4.25
C ALA A 98 -4.52 -4.88 3.18
N PHE A 99 -4.50 -6.14 3.60
CA PHE A 99 -4.36 -7.31 2.74
C PHE A 99 -5.68 -8.06 2.70
N GLU A 100 -6.17 -8.37 1.51
CA GLU A 100 -7.34 -9.21 1.31
C GLU A 100 -6.91 -10.68 1.30
N VAL A 101 -7.69 -11.54 1.98
CA VAL A 101 -7.47 -12.98 2.06
C VAL A 101 -8.76 -13.70 1.68
N GLU A 102 -8.65 -14.92 1.12
CA GLU A 102 -9.83 -15.71 0.71
C GLU A 102 -10.53 -16.41 1.88
N ASP A 103 -9.81 -16.76 2.95
CA ASP A 103 -10.33 -17.46 4.14
C ASP A 103 -9.67 -16.88 5.41
N LEU A 104 -10.35 -15.92 6.00
CA LEU A 104 -9.86 -15.25 7.20
C LEU A 104 -9.88 -16.16 8.43
N GLU A 105 -10.82 -17.12 8.50
CA GLU A 105 -10.90 -18.05 9.63
C GLU A 105 -9.74 -19.05 9.59
N ALA A 106 -9.38 -19.59 8.42
CA ALA A 106 -8.19 -20.43 8.28
C ALA A 106 -6.92 -19.66 8.66
N LEU A 107 -6.81 -18.37 8.26
CA LEU A 107 -5.69 -17.54 8.66
C LEU A 107 -5.65 -17.31 10.18
N LYS A 108 -6.76 -17.07 10.83
CA LYS A 108 -6.84 -16.90 12.30
C LYS A 108 -6.39 -18.14 13.05
N MET A 109 -6.80 -19.34 12.58
CA MET A 109 -6.32 -20.61 13.13
C MET A 109 -4.81 -20.74 12.99
N HIS A 110 -4.29 -20.48 11.78
CA HIS A 110 -2.85 -20.49 11.51
C HIS A 110 -2.07 -19.52 12.40
N LEU A 111 -2.52 -18.27 12.52
CA LEU A 111 -1.89 -17.27 13.39
C LEU A 111 -1.87 -17.72 14.87
N THR A 112 -2.96 -18.38 15.31
CA THR A 112 -3.05 -18.92 16.67
C THR A 112 -2.02 -20.02 16.86
N ASP A 113 -1.90 -20.97 15.93
CA ASP A 113 -0.89 -22.04 15.98
C ASP A 113 0.54 -21.51 15.97
N GLN A 114 0.77 -20.41 15.26
CA GLN A 114 2.05 -19.69 15.21
C GLN A 114 2.26 -18.72 16.38
N GLN A 115 1.33 -18.67 17.35
CA GLN A 115 1.36 -17.77 18.51
C GLN A 115 1.42 -16.28 18.16
N VAL A 116 0.88 -15.91 17.01
CA VAL A 116 0.75 -14.50 16.58
C VAL A 116 -0.58 -13.94 17.07
N SER A 117 -0.51 -12.92 17.91
CA SER A 117 -1.70 -12.23 18.42
C SER A 117 -2.38 -11.41 17.34
N PHE A 118 -3.71 -11.44 17.29
CA PHE A 118 -4.51 -10.59 16.42
C PHE A 118 -5.69 -9.97 17.16
N LYS A 119 -6.18 -8.84 16.68
CA LYS A 119 -7.36 -8.16 17.17
C LYS A 119 -8.47 -8.24 16.12
N VAL A 120 -9.61 -8.84 16.48
CA VAL A 120 -10.82 -8.82 15.63
C VAL A 120 -11.44 -7.43 15.65
N ASP A 121 -11.91 -6.98 14.50
CA ASP A 121 -12.65 -5.72 14.34
C ASP A 121 -13.90 -5.98 13.48
N THR A 122 -15.05 -5.53 13.99
CA THR A 122 -16.37 -5.74 13.38
C THR A 122 -17.02 -4.45 12.88
N GLU A 123 -16.27 -3.34 12.89
CA GLU A 123 -16.82 -2.02 12.55
C GLU A 123 -16.92 -1.75 11.05
N LEU A 124 -16.27 -2.57 10.19
CA LEU A 124 -16.33 -2.43 8.74
C LEU A 124 -17.51 -3.21 8.17
N PRO A 125 -18.58 -2.55 7.66
CA PRO A 125 -19.70 -3.27 7.07
C PRO A 125 -19.28 -4.06 5.81
N GLY A 126 -19.76 -5.31 5.69
CA GLY A 126 -19.51 -6.16 4.52
C GLY A 126 -18.14 -6.83 4.49
N ALA A 127 -17.36 -6.75 5.57
CA ALA A 127 -16.08 -7.45 5.68
C ALA A 127 -15.87 -8.03 7.07
N ASN A 128 -15.23 -9.20 7.10
CA ASN A 128 -14.57 -9.72 8.30
C ASN A 128 -13.13 -9.21 8.31
N ARG A 129 -12.61 -8.72 9.43
CA ARG A 129 -11.23 -8.22 9.49
C ARG A 129 -10.56 -8.41 10.83
N ILE A 130 -9.24 -8.49 10.76
CA ILE A 130 -8.35 -8.52 11.91
C ILE A 130 -7.20 -7.54 11.73
N TYR A 131 -6.57 -7.19 12.84
CA TYR A 131 -5.30 -6.47 12.85
C TYR A 131 -4.24 -7.32 13.51
N ILE A 132 -3.07 -7.38 12.89
CA ILE A 132 -1.83 -7.93 13.45
C ILE A 132 -0.75 -6.86 13.49
N ASN A 133 0.32 -7.13 14.20
CA ASN A 133 1.54 -6.35 14.09
C ASN A 133 2.65 -7.24 13.52
N ASP A 134 3.50 -6.65 12.68
CA ASP A 134 4.76 -7.28 12.33
C ASP A 134 5.71 -7.28 13.54
N PRO A 135 6.90 -7.94 13.48
CA PRO A 135 7.84 -7.97 14.57
C PRO A 135 8.33 -6.61 15.04
N PHE A 136 8.26 -5.61 14.17
CA PHE A 136 8.74 -4.26 14.46
C PHE A 136 7.64 -3.34 15.00
N GLY A 137 6.41 -3.86 15.14
CA GLY A 137 5.25 -3.13 15.63
C GLY A 137 4.46 -2.37 14.56
N ASN A 138 4.76 -2.54 13.26
CA ASN A 138 3.91 -1.98 12.22
C ASN A 138 2.58 -2.74 12.19
N ARG A 139 1.49 -1.97 12.13
CA ARG A 139 0.15 -2.51 12.02
C ARG A 139 -0.13 -3.01 10.62
N ILE A 140 -0.78 -4.15 10.51
CA ILE A 140 -1.28 -4.74 9.26
C ILE A 140 -2.75 -5.09 9.47
N GLU A 141 -3.62 -4.64 8.57
CA GLU A 141 -5.01 -5.08 8.48
C GLU A 141 -5.09 -6.28 7.54
N ILE A 142 -5.86 -7.30 7.91
CA ILE A 142 -6.18 -8.41 7.02
C ILE A 142 -7.70 -8.56 7.01
N LEU A 143 -8.28 -8.65 5.82
CA LEU A 143 -9.72 -8.67 5.65
C LEU A 143 -10.17 -9.67 4.57
N GLU A 144 -11.41 -10.11 4.71
CA GLU A 144 -12.18 -10.89 3.75
C GLU A 144 -13.51 -10.20 3.52
N TRP A 145 -13.86 -9.90 2.25
CA TRP A 145 -15.16 -9.36 1.90
C TRP A 145 -16.23 -10.44 1.89
N ILE A 146 -17.44 -10.14 2.41
CA ILE A 146 -18.59 -11.06 2.56
C ILE A 146 -19.55 -10.87 1.39
#